data_f0d718c152838af072431c8de68b725b
#
_entry.id   f0d718c152838af072431c8de68b725b
#
_cell.length_a   1.000
_cell.length_b   1.000
_cell.length_c   1.000
_cell.angle_alpha   90.00
_cell.angle_beta   90.00
_cell.angle_gamma   90.00
#
_symmetry.space_group_name_H-M   'P 1'
#
loop_
_entity.id
_entity.type
_entity.pdbx_description
1 polymer ?
#
loop_
_entity_poly.entity_id
_entity_poly.type
_entity_poly.pdbx_seq_one_letter_code
_entity_poly.pdbx_strand_id
1 'polypeptide(L)'
;TCPHCAHFYDEVFPRLKEKYIDTGKVRFIFREFPLDGLAVAASMLARCAGNDRFYPMVDGLFETQETWAVPGADGKDKLKLIAKQAGFSEESFETCLADKQLFDKIVAVRKKAHEDYGVDATPAFFVNGKRLDGIAFEVFEAAIEGTPETPPSG
;
A
#
# COMPACT_ATOMS: atom_id res chain seq x y z
N THR A 1 2.91 4.08 -7.48
CA THR A 1 3.56 5.06 -8.40
C THR A 1 3.85 6.41 -7.74
N CYS A 2 3.36 6.66 -6.53
CA CYS A 2 3.61 7.90 -5.79
C CYS A 2 5.01 7.91 -5.16
N PRO A 3 5.91 8.85 -5.50
CA PRO A 3 7.25 8.90 -4.92
C PRO A 3 7.26 9.25 -3.42
N HIS A 4 6.29 10.04 -2.95
CA HIS A 4 6.15 10.33 -1.51
C HIS A 4 5.73 9.10 -0.71
N CYS A 5 4.97 8.17 -1.31
CA CYS A 5 4.62 6.90 -0.68
C CYS A 5 5.84 5.98 -0.57
N ALA A 6 6.69 5.91 -1.61
CA ALA A 6 7.94 5.17 -1.57
C ALA A 6 8.88 5.74 -0.49
N HIS A 7 9.06 7.07 -0.46
CA HIS A 7 9.86 7.73 0.58
C HIS A 7 9.39 7.39 2.01
N PHE A 8 8.07 7.42 2.25
CA PHE A 8 7.53 6.98 3.54
C PHE A 8 7.89 5.52 3.83
N TYR A 9 7.77 4.65 2.83
CA TYR A 9 8.04 3.22 2.97
C TYR A 9 9.50 2.92 3.26
N ASP A 10 10.41 3.69 2.69
CA ASP A 10 11.86 3.52 2.88
C ASP A 10 12.36 4.12 4.21
N GLU A 11 11.90 5.32 4.55
CA GLU A 11 12.50 6.10 5.63
C GLU A 11 11.74 6.04 6.96
N VAL A 12 10.40 5.90 6.90
CA VAL A 12 9.57 6.02 8.11
C VAL A 12 8.95 4.70 8.52
N PHE A 13 8.44 3.93 7.56
CA PHE A 13 7.74 2.68 7.83
C PHE A 13 8.57 1.65 8.60
N PRO A 14 9.88 1.42 8.32
CA PRO A 14 10.68 0.46 9.08
C PRO A 14 10.74 0.78 10.58
N ARG A 15 10.86 2.06 10.93
CA ARG A 15 10.86 2.51 12.34
C ARG A 15 9.50 2.28 13.01
N LEU A 16 8.41 2.57 12.29
CA LEU A 16 7.05 2.30 12.79
C LEU A 16 6.81 0.80 12.96
N LYS A 17 7.29 0.01 12.01
CA LYS A 17 7.18 -1.45 12.04
C LYS A 17 7.89 -2.02 13.27
N GLU A 18 9.15 -1.68 13.47
CA GLU A 18 9.95 -2.16 14.60
C GLU A 18 9.35 -1.74 15.94
N LYS A 19 9.01 -0.46 16.10
CA LYS A 19 8.58 0.08 17.38
C LYS A 19 7.14 -0.27 17.78
N TYR A 20 6.23 -0.33 16.80
CA TYR A 20 4.80 -0.39 17.08
C TYR A 20 4.07 -1.58 16.47
N ILE A 21 4.41 -2.00 15.25
CA ILE A 21 3.68 -3.07 14.56
C ILE A 21 4.15 -4.44 15.03
N ASP A 22 5.47 -4.69 15.00
CA ASP A 22 6.07 -5.98 15.41
C ASP A 22 5.91 -6.23 16.91
N THR A 23 5.78 -5.17 17.69
CA THR A 23 5.49 -5.24 19.15
C THR A 23 4.00 -5.46 19.47
N GLY A 24 3.12 -5.46 18.45
CA GLY A 24 1.69 -5.63 18.62
C GLY A 24 0.93 -4.42 19.18
N LYS A 25 1.59 -3.27 19.36
CA LYS A 25 0.96 -2.04 19.85
C LYS A 25 0.04 -1.39 18.83
N VAL A 26 0.33 -1.57 17.54
CA VAL A 26 -0.40 -0.98 16.41
C VAL A 26 -0.73 -2.05 15.39
N ARG A 27 -1.97 -2.04 14.91
CA ARG A 27 -2.38 -2.77 13.71
C ARG A 27 -2.27 -1.85 12.51
N PHE A 28 -1.34 -2.15 11.61
CA PHE A 28 -1.19 -1.42 10.35
C PHE A 28 -2.14 -2.00 9.29
N ILE A 29 -2.85 -1.11 8.59
CA ILE A 29 -3.75 -1.47 7.48
C ILE A 29 -3.37 -0.63 6.27
N PHE A 30 -2.84 -1.30 5.24
CA PHE A 30 -2.60 -0.69 3.95
C PHE A 30 -3.90 -0.63 3.13
N ARG A 31 -4.17 0.52 2.50
CA ARG A 31 -5.29 0.70 1.57
C ARG A 31 -4.76 1.27 0.27
N GLU A 32 -5.16 0.66 -0.84
CA GLU A 32 -4.78 1.09 -2.16
C GLU A 32 -5.48 2.42 -2.52
N PHE A 33 -4.71 3.34 -3.06
CA PHE A 33 -5.21 4.58 -3.66
C PHE A 33 -4.48 4.82 -4.98
N PRO A 34 -4.71 3.99 -6.00
CA PRO A 34 -3.97 4.05 -7.25
C PRO A 34 -4.24 5.38 -7.99
N LEU A 35 -3.15 6.01 -8.45
CA LEU A 35 -3.20 7.31 -9.15
C LEU A 35 -3.31 7.15 -10.67
N ASP A 36 -2.92 6.00 -11.19
CA ASP A 36 -2.85 5.70 -12.62
C ASP A 36 -3.05 4.19 -12.89
N GLY A 37 -3.11 3.81 -14.16
CA GLY A 37 -3.34 2.41 -14.56
C GLY A 37 -2.23 1.45 -14.13
N LEU A 38 -0.98 1.92 -14.06
CA LEU A 38 0.14 1.11 -13.61
C LEU A 38 0.07 0.83 -12.10
N ALA A 39 -0.34 1.84 -11.32
CA ALA A 39 -0.62 1.68 -9.89
C ALA A 39 -1.78 0.72 -9.63
N VAL A 40 -2.82 0.72 -10.48
CA VAL A 40 -3.90 -0.27 -10.42
C VAL A 40 -3.36 -1.67 -10.68
N ALA A 41 -2.56 -1.86 -11.72
CA ALA A 41 -1.96 -3.16 -12.05
C ALA A 41 -1.09 -3.69 -10.89
N ALA A 42 -0.23 -2.85 -10.31
CA ALA A 42 0.58 -3.20 -9.16
C ALA A 42 -0.28 -3.58 -7.93
N SER A 43 -1.35 -2.84 -7.67
CA SER A 43 -2.31 -3.16 -6.60
C SER A 43 -3.00 -4.49 -6.82
N MET A 44 -3.40 -4.79 -8.06
CA MET A 44 -3.99 -6.09 -8.43
C MET A 44 -3.02 -7.22 -8.17
N LEU A 45 -1.76 -7.09 -8.59
CA LEU A 45 -0.72 -8.11 -8.36
C LEU A 45 -0.50 -8.36 -6.87
N ALA A 46 -0.45 -7.31 -6.04
CA ALA A 46 -0.35 -7.48 -4.59
C ALA A 46 -1.52 -8.29 -4.02
N ARG A 47 -2.75 -8.04 -4.48
CA ARG A 47 -3.93 -8.81 -4.07
C ARG A 47 -3.91 -10.26 -4.58
N CYS A 48 -3.49 -10.49 -5.81
CA CYS A 48 -3.37 -11.83 -6.40
C CYS A 48 -2.27 -12.68 -5.75
N ALA A 49 -1.28 -12.06 -5.09
CA ALA A 49 -0.26 -12.80 -4.35
C ALA A 49 -0.83 -13.59 -3.16
N GLY A 50 -2.07 -13.27 -2.74
CA GLY A 50 -2.75 -13.93 -1.62
C GLY A 50 -2.46 -13.26 -0.28
N ASN A 51 -3.27 -13.57 0.72
CA ASN A 51 -3.26 -12.86 2.00
C ASN A 51 -1.88 -12.88 2.69
N ASP A 52 -1.22 -14.04 2.69
CA ASP A 52 0.08 -14.21 3.36
C ASP A 52 1.24 -13.49 2.64
N ARG A 53 1.08 -13.21 1.35
CA ARG A 53 2.08 -12.56 0.51
C ARG A 53 1.72 -11.14 0.09
N PHE A 54 0.57 -10.63 0.53
CA PHE A 54 0.12 -9.28 0.19
C PHE A 54 1.14 -8.22 0.63
N TYR A 55 1.49 -8.19 1.92
CA TYR A 55 2.47 -7.21 2.43
C TYR A 55 3.87 -7.41 1.86
N PRO A 56 4.44 -8.63 1.80
CA PRO A 56 5.70 -8.84 1.09
C PRO A 56 5.70 -8.35 -0.37
N MET A 57 4.58 -8.49 -1.08
CA MET A 57 4.47 -7.98 -2.44
C MET A 57 4.40 -6.44 -2.48
N VAL A 58 3.68 -5.82 -1.54
CA VAL A 58 3.64 -4.36 -1.38
C VAL A 58 5.03 -3.82 -1.07
N ASP A 59 5.76 -4.45 -0.14
CA ASP A 59 7.13 -4.09 0.22
C ASP A 59 8.04 -4.10 -1.02
N GLY A 60 8.08 -5.22 -1.74
CA GLY A 60 8.91 -5.35 -2.95
C GLY A 60 8.52 -4.36 -4.06
N LEU A 61 7.24 -4.02 -4.20
CA LEU A 61 6.79 -3.01 -5.15
C LEU A 61 7.27 -1.60 -4.78
N PHE A 62 7.30 -1.24 -3.50
CA PHE A 62 7.84 0.06 -3.07
C PHE A 62 9.36 0.09 -3.15
N GLU A 63 10.07 -0.94 -2.68
CA GLU A 63 11.53 -1.05 -2.77
C GLU A 63 12.05 -0.91 -4.20
N THR A 64 11.28 -1.39 -5.17
CA THR A 64 11.65 -1.36 -6.59
C THR A 64 10.92 -0.30 -7.41
N GLN A 65 10.19 0.61 -6.77
CA GLN A 65 9.29 1.56 -7.44
C GLN A 65 9.97 2.33 -8.58
N GLU A 66 11.18 2.82 -8.37
CA GLU A 66 11.93 3.58 -9.38
C GLU A 66 12.21 2.78 -10.66
N THR A 67 12.21 1.45 -10.57
CA THR A 67 12.48 0.60 -11.72
C THR A 67 11.27 0.37 -12.61
N TRP A 68 10.06 0.30 -12.02
CA TRP A 68 8.84 -0.07 -12.74
C TRP A 68 7.81 1.07 -12.86
N ALA A 69 7.80 2.01 -11.93
CA ALA A 69 6.85 3.14 -11.93
C ALA A 69 7.34 4.27 -12.87
N VAL A 70 7.72 3.90 -14.09
CA VAL A 70 8.23 4.82 -15.10
C VAL A 70 7.18 5.07 -16.18
N PRO A 71 7.11 6.30 -16.73
CA PRO A 71 6.22 6.58 -17.85
C PRO A 71 6.57 5.73 -19.09
N GLY A 72 5.53 5.25 -19.81
CA GLY A 72 5.71 4.53 -21.06
C GLY A 72 5.34 3.05 -21.01
N ALA A 73 5.65 2.33 -22.10
CA ALA A 73 5.24 0.93 -22.29
C ALA A 73 6.00 -0.07 -21.39
N ASP A 74 7.17 0.29 -20.90
CA ASP A 74 8.04 -0.64 -20.17
C ASP A 74 7.54 -0.99 -18.75
N GLY A 75 6.65 -0.20 -18.18
CA GLY A 75 6.17 -0.39 -16.81
C GLY A 75 5.49 -1.74 -16.58
N LYS A 76 4.63 -2.18 -17.53
CA LYS A 76 3.97 -3.50 -17.45
C LYS A 76 4.98 -4.64 -17.52
N ASP A 77 5.98 -4.56 -18.42
CA ASP A 77 6.99 -5.60 -18.56
C ASP A 77 7.87 -5.70 -17.32
N LYS A 78 8.20 -4.57 -16.69
CA LYS A 78 8.93 -4.53 -15.42
C LYS A 78 8.10 -5.08 -14.27
N LEU A 79 6.81 -4.75 -14.18
CA LEU A 79 5.90 -5.38 -13.20
C LEU A 79 5.81 -6.89 -13.41
N LYS A 80 5.82 -7.37 -14.65
CA LYS A 80 5.83 -8.81 -14.97
C LYS A 80 7.09 -9.50 -14.44
N LEU A 81 8.26 -8.85 -14.53
CA LEU A 81 9.50 -9.37 -13.96
C LEU A 81 9.43 -9.47 -12.41
N ILE A 82 8.93 -8.42 -11.76
CA ILE A 82 8.74 -8.41 -10.30
C ILE A 82 7.75 -9.51 -9.88
N ALA A 83 6.62 -9.62 -10.57
CA ALA A 83 5.63 -10.67 -10.30
C ALA A 83 6.22 -12.07 -10.47
N LYS A 84 7.05 -12.28 -11.51
CA LYS A 84 7.76 -13.55 -11.72
C LYS A 84 8.72 -13.89 -10.58
N GLN A 85 9.46 -12.91 -10.05
CA GLN A 85 10.30 -13.09 -8.87
C GLN A 85 9.47 -13.44 -7.62
N ALA A 86 8.25 -12.92 -7.52
CA ALA A 86 7.29 -13.24 -6.46
C ALA A 86 6.54 -14.57 -6.69
N GLY A 87 6.89 -15.33 -7.74
CA GLY A 87 6.36 -16.67 -8.02
C GLY A 87 5.14 -16.71 -8.95
N PHE A 88 4.79 -15.61 -9.63
CA PHE A 88 3.76 -15.65 -10.67
C PHE A 88 4.27 -16.34 -11.93
N SER A 89 3.44 -17.20 -12.51
CA SER A 89 3.60 -17.63 -13.90
C SER A 89 3.10 -16.52 -14.85
N GLU A 90 3.40 -16.63 -16.13
CA GLU A 90 2.85 -15.74 -17.15
C GLU A 90 1.32 -15.81 -17.18
N GLU A 91 0.76 -17.00 -17.10
CA GLU A 91 -0.68 -17.22 -17.07
C GLU A 91 -1.33 -16.58 -15.83
N SER A 92 -0.78 -16.78 -14.63
CA SER A 92 -1.32 -16.20 -13.40
C SER A 92 -1.20 -14.67 -13.37
N PHE A 93 -0.14 -14.11 -13.97
CA PHE A 93 0.02 -12.67 -14.14
C PHE A 93 -1.06 -12.07 -15.03
N GLU A 94 -1.27 -12.63 -16.23
CA GLU A 94 -2.29 -12.12 -17.17
C GLU A 94 -3.71 -12.36 -16.62
N THR A 95 -3.98 -13.50 -15.99
CA THR A 95 -5.26 -13.79 -15.34
C THR A 95 -5.57 -12.78 -14.24
N CYS A 96 -4.57 -12.44 -13.41
CA CYS A 96 -4.72 -11.44 -12.38
C CYS A 96 -5.11 -10.07 -12.95
N LEU A 97 -4.39 -9.61 -13.98
CA LEU A 97 -4.65 -8.29 -14.58
C LEU A 97 -5.95 -8.24 -15.41
N ALA A 98 -6.48 -9.39 -15.80
CA ALA A 98 -7.77 -9.51 -16.46
C ALA A 98 -8.98 -9.61 -15.51
N ASP A 99 -8.73 -9.72 -14.20
CA ASP A 99 -9.81 -9.84 -13.20
C ASP A 99 -10.52 -8.50 -12.99
N LYS A 100 -11.65 -8.37 -13.74
CA LYS A 100 -12.49 -7.17 -13.65
C LYS A 100 -13.10 -6.96 -12.26
N GLN A 101 -13.44 -8.02 -11.53
CA GLN A 101 -14.03 -7.88 -10.19
C GLN A 101 -13.00 -7.33 -9.22
N LEU A 102 -11.76 -7.78 -9.31
CA LEU A 102 -10.66 -7.25 -8.49
C LEU A 102 -10.38 -5.79 -8.83
N PHE A 103 -10.32 -5.46 -10.12
CA PHE A 103 -10.20 -4.08 -10.58
C PHE A 103 -11.28 -3.18 -9.98
N ASP A 104 -12.55 -3.57 -10.12
CA ASP A 104 -13.69 -2.80 -9.62
C ASP A 104 -13.62 -2.61 -8.09
N LYS A 105 -13.18 -3.63 -7.34
CA LYS A 105 -12.97 -3.53 -5.87
C LYS A 105 -11.89 -2.51 -5.52
N ILE A 106 -10.76 -2.50 -6.21
CA ILE A 106 -9.65 -1.55 -5.95
C ILE A 106 -10.11 -0.12 -6.25
N VAL A 107 -10.80 0.09 -7.37
CA VAL A 107 -11.37 1.40 -7.73
C VAL A 107 -12.41 1.84 -6.70
N ALA A 108 -13.24 0.93 -6.20
CA ALA A 108 -14.22 1.23 -5.15
C ALA A 108 -13.56 1.63 -3.82
N VAL A 109 -12.45 1.01 -3.43
CA VAL A 109 -11.67 1.40 -2.23
C VAL A 109 -11.13 2.81 -2.38
N ARG A 110 -10.55 3.16 -3.53
CA ARG A 110 -10.09 4.52 -3.82
C ARG A 110 -11.24 5.54 -3.75
N LYS A 111 -12.36 5.22 -4.41
CA LYS A 111 -13.55 6.09 -4.42
C LYS A 111 -14.05 6.35 -3.00
N LYS A 112 -14.18 5.29 -2.20
CA LYS A 112 -14.60 5.38 -0.80
C LYS A 112 -13.62 6.22 0.03
N ALA A 113 -12.32 6.06 -0.15
CA ALA A 113 -11.32 6.86 0.55
C ALA A 113 -11.47 8.36 0.22
N HIS A 114 -11.76 8.69 -1.03
CA HIS A 114 -11.99 10.07 -1.45
C HIS A 114 -13.31 10.64 -0.88
N GLU A 115 -14.43 9.92 -1.07
CA GLU A 115 -15.77 10.41 -0.74
C GLU A 115 -16.04 10.45 0.77
N ASP A 116 -15.65 9.39 1.50
CA ASP A 116 -16.00 9.25 2.92
C ASP A 116 -14.91 9.82 3.86
N TYR A 117 -13.66 9.86 3.42
CA TYR A 117 -12.52 10.25 4.28
C TYR A 117 -11.75 11.47 3.75
N GLY A 118 -12.18 12.06 2.65
CA GLY A 118 -11.56 13.25 2.07
C GLY A 118 -10.12 13.05 1.60
N VAL A 119 -9.75 11.82 1.21
CA VAL A 119 -8.41 11.55 0.68
C VAL A 119 -8.33 12.08 -0.74
N ASP A 120 -7.50 13.09 -0.95
CA ASP A 120 -7.28 13.78 -2.22
C ASP A 120 -5.81 13.75 -2.67
N ALA A 121 -4.91 13.31 -1.79
CA ALA A 121 -3.48 13.18 -2.03
C ALA A 121 -2.92 11.94 -1.35
N THR A 122 -1.74 11.48 -1.80
CA THR A 122 -1.02 10.33 -1.24
C THR A 122 0.41 10.70 -0.83
N PRO A 123 0.90 10.08 0.25
CA PRO A 123 0.21 9.22 1.19
C PRO A 123 -0.75 9.99 2.11
N ALA A 124 -1.82 9.33 2.57
CA ALA A 124 -2.70 9.82 3.61
C ALA A 124 -2.75 8.82 4.77
N PHE A 125 -2.68 9.31 5.99
CA PHE A 125 -2.60 8.46 7.19
C PHE A 125 -3.70 8.80 8.19
N PHE A 126 -4.16 7.77 8.87
CA PHE A 126 -5.14 7.88 9.94
C PHE A 126 -4.68 7.02 11.11
N VAL A 127 -4.65 7.58 12.31
CA VAL A 127 -4.42 6.86 13.56
C VAL A 127 -5.71 6.92 14.39
N ASN A 128 -6.29 5.76 14.68
CA ASN A 128 -7.55 5.65 15.41
C ASN A 128 -8.66 6.57 14.87
N GLY A 129 -8.77 6.63 13.53
CA GLY A 129 -9.79 7.41 12.82
C GLY A 129 -9.46 8.91 12.66
N LYS A 130 -8.34 9.40 13.21
CA LYS A 130 -7.90 10.80 13.04
C LYS A 130 -6.86 10.88 11.92
N ARG A 131 -7.10 11.77 10.95
CA ARG A 131 -6.14 12.06 9.88
C ARG A 131 -4.91 12.75 10.48
N LEU A 132 -3.73 12.35 10.01
CA LEU A 132 -2.47 12.96 10.37
C LEU A 132 -2.06 14.03 9.36
N ASP A 133 -1.45 15.09 9.86
CA ASP A 133 -0.86 16.17 9.06
C ASP A 133 0.67 15.97 9.02
N GLY A 134 1.15 15.22 8.03
CA GLY A 134 2.56 14.96 7.81
C GLY A 134 2.92 13.48 7.77
N ILE A 135 4.17 13.23 7.36
CA ILE A 135 4.72 11.89 7.15
C ILE A 135 5.96 11.59 8.00
N ALA A 136 6.38 12.54 8.84
CA ALA A 136 7.54 12.34 9.72
C ALA A 136 7.22 11.34 10.84
N PHE A 137 8.20 10.55 11.24
CA PHE A 137 8.03 9.52 12.27
C PHE A 137 7.44 10.08 13.58
N GLU A 138 7.86 11.27 13.99
CA GLU A 138 7.45 11.92 15.22
C GLU A 138 5.95 12.27 15.22
N VAL A 139 5.36 12.51 14.05
CA VAL A 139 3.91 12.74 13.90
C VAL A 139 3.12 11.47 14.23
N PHE A 140 3.59 10.32 13.77
CA PHE A 140 2.99 9.02 14.10
C PHE A 140 3.18 8.68 15.57
N GLU A 141 4.39 8.87 16.09
CA GLU A 141 4.73 8.60 17.50
C GLU A 141 3.82 9.40 18.42
N ALA A 142 3.68 10.70 18.20
CA ALA A 142 2.80 11.56 19.00
C ALA A 142 1.32 11.13 18.91
N ALA A 143 0.85 10.72 17.72
CA ALA A 143 -0.52 10.28 17.53
C ALA A 143 -0.80 8.91 18.18
N ILE A 144 0.15 7.99 18.15
CA ILE A 144 0.04 6.66 18.75
C ILE A 144 0.13 6.76 20.29
N GLU A 145 1.14 7.45 20.80
CA GLU A 145 1.40 7.54 22.25
C GLU A 145 0.46 8.51 22.97
N GLY A 146 -0.05 9.52 22.27
CA GLY A 146 -1.05 10.47 22.78
C GLY A 146 -2.50 9.95 22.77
N THR A 147 -2.77 8.77 22.21
CA THR A 147 -4.10 8.16 22.21
C THR A 147 -4.27 7.28 23.44
N PRO A 148 -5.33 7.45 24.27
CA PRO A 148 -5.62 6.52 25.36
C PRO A 148 -5.79 5.10 24.82
N GLU A 149 -5.22 4.11 25.48
CA GLU A 149 -5.41 2.70 25.15
C GLU A 149 -6.90 2.39 25.15
N THR A 150 -7.45 2.08 23.97
CA THR A 150 -8.81 1.52 23.88
C THR A 150 -8.68 0.03 24.22
N PRO A 151 -9.31 -0.45 25.30
CA PRO A 151 -9.25 -1.88 25.62
C PRO A 151 -9.80 -2.68 24.45
N PRO A 152 -9.26 -3.88 24.16
CA PRO A 152 -9.75 -4.72 23.08
C PRO A 152 -11.22 -5.04 23.37
N SER A 153 -12.08 -4.66 22.42
CA SER A 153 -13.48 -5.10 22.43
C SER A 153 -13.51 -6.61 22.34
N GLY A 154 -13.96 -7.26 23.43
CA GLY A 154 -14.16 -8.69 23.54
C GLY A 154 -15.21 -9.23 22.57
#